data_49fc0c1515e1fee3bab34334aea90da2
#
_entry.id   49fc0c1515e1fee3bab34334aea90da2
#
_cell.length_a   1.000
_cell.length_b   1.000
_cell.length_c   1.000
_cell.angle_alpha   90.00
_cell.angle_beta   90.00
_cell.angle_gamma   90.00
#
_symmetry.space_group_name_H-M   'P 1'
#
loop_
_entity.id
_entity.type
_entity.pdbx_description
1 polymer ?
#
loop_
_entity_poly.entity_id
_entity_poly.type
_entity_poly.pdbx_seq_one_letter_code
_entity_poly.pdbx_strand_id
1 'polypeptide(L)'
;MWGTIEDEPFFFMVAHWPSRLGGKEASEFKRIAVGEQMRSIADSVLRANPATKIIAMGDFNDDPTDKSIAQGLGAKFKLKDLKKGDMYNPYTDMLKAGFGSLAYGDAWNIFDNIVMSENLAKGSTGKLQLQKAPGSKFYGNIFKQRYMVQKEGQYKGYPLRTYVGNNFQGGFSDHFPVSVSYTHLTLPTNSLV
;
A
#
# COMPACT_ATOMS: atom_id res chain seq x y z
N MET A 1 -7.21 8.12 12.16
CA MET A 1 -8.63 8.52 11.87
C MET A 1 -9.51 7.30 12.02
N TRP A 2 -10.64 7.43 12.72
CA TRP A 2 -11.66 6.41 12.84
C TRP A 2 -12.76 6.62 11.82
N GLY A 3 -13.37 5.54 11.35
CA GLY A 3 -14.52 5.56 10.45
C GLY A 3 -15.25 4.23 10.43
N THR A 4 -16.36 4.17 9.71
CA THR A 4 -17.14 2.96 9.45
C THR A 4 -17.33 2.78 7.96
N ILE A 5 -17.19 1.55 7.48
CA ILE A 5 -17.52 1.16 6.11
C ILE A 5 -18.39 -0.09 6.24
N GLU A 6 -19.61 -0.07 5.67
CA GLU A 6 -20.56 -1.19 5.74
C GLU A 6 -20.82 -1.68 7.18
N ASP A 7 -20.98 -0.71 8.11
CA ASP A 7 -21.16 -0.92 9.55
C ASP A 7 -19.96 -1.58 10.28
N GLU A 8 -18.84 -1.73 9.60
CA GLU A 8 -17.63 -2.29 10.19
C GLU A 8 -16.66 -1.18 10.64
N PRO A 9 -16.04 -1.30 11.83
CA PRO A 9 -15.11 -0.29 12.31
C PRO A 9 -13.80 -0.30 11.54
N PHE A 10 -13.36 0.87 11.10
CA PHE A 10 -12.08 1.09 10.44
C PHE A 10 -11.21 2.07 11.20
N PHE A 11 -9.89 1.83 11.13
CA PHE A 11 -8.88 2.77 11.57
C PHE A 11 -7.87 3.02 10.45
N PHE A 12 -7.77 4.29 10.02
CA PHE A 12 -6.89 4.71 8.94
C PHE A 12 -5.67 5.43 9.50
N MET A 13 -4.48 5.03 9.04
CA MET A 13 -3.22 5.73 9.24
C MET A 13 -2.73 6.22 7.86
N VAL A 14 -2.57 7.53 7.72
CA VAL A 14 -2.04 8.14 6.50
C VAL A 14 -0.75 8.85 6.85
N ALA A 15 0.34 8.53 6.15
CA ALA A 15 1.65 9.08 6.45
C ALA A 15 2.52 9.23 5.21
N HIS A 16 3.33 10.28 5.20
CA HIS A 16 4.45 10.43 4.29
C HIS A 16 5.73 10.25 5.11
N TRP A 17 6.46 9.16 4.88
CA TRP A 17 7.64 8.81 5.67
C TRP A 17 8.88 9.62 5.24
N PRO A 18 9.91 9.70 6.10
CA PRO A 18 11.15 10.40 5.76
C PRO A 18 11.76 9.91 4.46
N SER A 19 12.07 10.84 3.58
CA SER A 19 12.66 10.55 2.27
C SER A 19 14.06 9.90 2.38
N ARG A 20 14.53 9.35 1.27
CA ARG A 20 15.87 8.77 1.15
C ARG A 20 16.97 9.83 0.98
N LEU A 21 16.73 11.07 1.44
CA LEU A 21 17.70 12.16 1.37
C LEU A 21 18.99 11.77 2.12
N GLY A 22 20.13 11.91 1.46
CA GLY A 22 21.43 11.45 1.96
C GLY A 22 21.72 9.97 1.71
N GLY A 23 20.81 9.25 1.07
CA GLY A 23 20.92 7.84 0.72
C GLY A 23 19.95 6.94 1.48
N LYS A 24 19.63 5.81 0.87
CA LYS A 24 18.68 4.83 1.41
C LYS A 24 19.10 4.38 2.82
N GLU A 25 20.34 3.95 2.98
CA GLU A 25 20.86 3.40 4.23
C GLU A 25 21.02 4.46 5.32
N ALA A 26 21.53 5.65 4.95
CA ALA A 26 21.75 6.75 5.91
C ALA A 26 20.44 7.25 6.55
N SER A 27 19.31 7.11 5.87
CA SER A 27 18.00 7.56 6.34
C SER A 27 17.08 6.40 6.82
N GLU A 28 17.49 5.13 6.64
CA GLU A 28 16.68 3.92 6.91
C GLU A 28 16.15 3.89 8.34
N PHE A 29 16.99 4.24 9.33
CA PHE A 29 16.58 4.23 10.74
C PHE A 29 15.38 5.12 11.06
N LYS A 30 15.23 6.24 10.33
CA LYS A 30 14.08 7.15 10.49
C LYS A 30 12.78 6.48 10.03
N ARG A 31 12.82 5.78 8.89
CA ARG A 31 11.67 5.06 8.35
C ARG A 31 11.33 3.83 9.18
N ILE A 32 12.34 3.11 9.71
CA ILE A 32 12.12 2.01 10.66
C ILE A 32 11.37 2.52 11.89
N ALA A 33 11.81 3.63 12.50
CA ALA A 33 11.16 4.20 13.67
C ALA A 33 9.68 4.58 13.41
N VAL A 34 9.37 5.13 12.22
CA VAL A 34 7.97 5.41 11.83
C VAL A 34 7.19 4.11 11.66
N GLY A 35 7.77 3.08 11.03
CA GLY A 35 7.15 1.77 10.89
C GLY A 35 6.81 1.14 12.24
N GLU A 36 7.74 1.15 13.18
CA GLU A 36 7.55 0.65 14.55
C GLU A 36 6.46 1.43 15.30
N GLN A 37 6.42 2.75 15.15
CA GLN A 37 5.38 3.59 15.74
C GLN A 37 4.00 3.22 15.16
N MET A 38 3.88 3.09 13.84
CA MET A 38 2.62 2.69 13.21
C MET A 38 2.21 1.27 13.62
N ARG A 39 3.17 0.36 13.80
CA ARG A 39 2.91 -1.00 14.33
C ARG A 39 2.37 -0.93 15.76
N SER A 40 2.99 -0.16 16.63
CA SER A 40 2.54 0.02 18.03
C SER A 40 1.10 0.55 18.09
N ILE A 41 0.76 1.52 17.23
CA ILE A 41 -0.61 2.05 17.11
C ILE A 41 -1.57 0.95 16.65
N ALA A 42 -1.21 0.20 15.60
CA ALA A 42 -2.04 -0.90 15.08
C ALA A 42 -2.31 -1.95 16.16
N ASP A 43 -1.29 -2.35 16.91
CA ASP A 43 -1.42 -3.31 18.01
C ASP A 43 -2.33 -2.81 19.13
N SER A 44 -2.25 -1.51 19.46
CA SER A 44 -3.14 -0.89 20.44
C SER A 44 -4.60 -0.89 20.01
N VAL A 45 -4.84 -0.54 18.72
CA VAL A 45 -6.18 -0.55 18.13
C VAL A 45 -6.77 -1.96 18.12
N LEU A 46 -6.01 -2.96 17.68
CA LEU A 46 -6.47 -4.36 17.61
C LEU A 46 -6.66 -4.99 19.00
N ARG A 47 -5.89 -4.56 20.01
CA ARG A 47 -6.13 -4.99 21.41
C ARG A 47 -7.42 -4.40 21.96
N ALA A 48 -7.72 -3.15 21.67
CA ALA A 48 -8.94 -2.49 22.11
C ALA A 48 -10.19 -3.07 21.42
N ASN A 49 -10.11 -3.33 20.12
CA ASN A 49 -11.19 -3.98 19.37
C ASN A 49 -10.60 -4.83 18.23
N PRO A 50 -10.52 -6.16 18.39
CA PRO A 50 -10.00 -7.08 17.37
C PRO A 50 -10.80 -7.11 16.05
N ALA A 51 -12.03 -6.60 16.03
CA ALA A 51 -12.83 -6.50 14.83
C ALA A 51 -12.48 -5.27 13.97
N THR A 52 -11.75 -4.30 14.52
CA THR A 52 -11.34 -3.09 13.79
C THR A 52 -10.45 -3.47 12.60
N LYS A 53 -10.81 -3.01 11.43
CA LYS A 53 -10.00 -3.12 10.23
C LYS A 53 -9.04 -1.94 10.14
N ILE A 54 -7.76 -2.22 9.92
CA ILE A 54 -6.72 -1.18 9.85
C ILE A 54 -6.24 -1.06 8.41
N ILE A 55 -6.11 0.19 7.96
CA ILE A 55 -5.43 0.55 6.71
C ILE A 55 -4.36 1.59 7.04
N ALA A 56 -3.11 1.25 6.72
CA ALA A 56 -1.95 2.13 6.78
C ALA A 56 -1.50 2.44 5.35
N MET A 57 -1.54 3.72 4.94
CA MET A 57 -1.28 4.08 3.55
C MET A 57 -0.51 5.40 3.40
N GLY A 58 0.15 5.54 2.26
CA GLY A 58 0.86 6.74 1.85
C GLY A 58 2.17 6.44 1.15
N ASP A 59 2.97 7.48 0.93
CA ASP A 59 4.34 7.36 0.45
C ASP A 59 5.24 7.00 1.63
N PHE A 60 5.67 5.74 1.69
CA PHE A 60 6.54 5.24 2.76
C PHE A 60 8.03 5.41 2.43
N ASN A 61 8.37 5.93 1.25
CA ASN A 61 9.75 6.12 0.79
C ASN A 61 10.61 4.85 0.87
N ASP A 62 9.99 3.68 0.99
CA ASP A 62 10.61 2.37 0.99
C ASP A 62 9.74 1.35 0.23
N ASP A 63 10.40 0.37 -0.35
CA ASP A 63 9.74 -0.72 -1.04
C ASP A 63 9.06 -1.68 -0.05
N PRO A 64 8.03 -2.44 -0.47
CA PRO A 64 7.32 -3.38 0.39
C PRO A 64 8.22 -4.35 1.18
N THR A 65 9.41 -4.67 0.66
CA THR A 65 10.35 -5.61 1.26
C THR A 65 11.43 -4.95 2.13
N ASP A 66 11.49 -3.64 2.18
CA ASP A 66 12.48 -2.92 2.99
C ASP A 66 12.21 -3.08 4.49
N LYS A 67 13.26 -2.96 5.30
CA LYS A 67 13.21 -3.25 6.75
C LYS A 67 12.16 -2.43 7.50
N SER A 68 11.95 -1.19 7.08
CA SER A 68 10.95 -0.30 7.70
C SER A 68 9.52 -0.85 7.60
N ILE A 69 9.17 -1.47 6.46
CA ILE A 69 7.87 -2.09 6.22
C ILE A 69 7.86 -3.54 6.73
N ALA A 70 8.90 -4.33 6.36
CA ALA A 70 8.94 -5.75 6.66
C ALA A 70 9.14 -6.05 8.16
N GLN A 71 9.95 -5.26 8.84
CA GLN A 71 10.31 -5.45 10.25
C GLN A 71 9.69 -4.37 11.14
N GLY A 72 9.87 -3.08 10.80
CA GLY A 72 9.33 -1.98 11.58
C GLY A 72 7.81 -2.03 11.67
N LEU A 73 7.10 -1.96 10.54
CA LEU A 73 5.64 -2.13 10.50
C LEU A 73 5.21 -3.60 10.68
N GLY A 74 6.11 -4.55 10.45
CA GLY A 74 5.85 -5.98 10.58
C GLY A 74 4.93 -6.55 9.50
N ALA A 75 4.88 -5.91 8.32
CA ALA A 75 4.00 -6.34 7.25
C ALA A 75 4.47 -7.66 6.61
N LYS A 76 3.55 -8.58 6.42
CA LYS A 76 3.75 -9.86 5.73
C LYS A 76 3.46 -9.73 4.25
N PHE A 77 4.02 -10.63 3.44
CA PHE A 77 3.97 -10.57 1.99
C PHE A 77 3.10 -11.65 1.34
N LYS A 78 2.71 -12.66 2.10
CA LYS A 78 1.89 -13.77 1.60
C LYS A 78 0.61 -13.88 2.41
N LEU A 79 -0.51 -13.71 1.73
CA LEU A 79 -1.84 -13.74 2.33
C LEU A 79 -2.10 -15.04 3.13
N LYS A 80 -1.62 -16.18 2.61
CA LYS A 80 -1.79 -17.49 3.25
C LYS A 80 -1.08 -17.62 4.60
N ASP A 81 0.02 -16.89 4.80
CA ASP A 81 0.88 -17.00 5.98
C ASP A 81 0.45 -16.04 7.12
N LEU A 82 -0.57 -15.19 6.88
CA LEU A 82 -1.06 -14.25 7.87
C LEU A 82 -1.68 -14.96 9.06
N LYS A 83 -1.38 -14.43 10.24
CA LYS A 83 -2.00 -14.81 11.52
C LYS A 83 -2.79 -13.62 12.07
N LYS A 84 -3.69 -13.89 12.99
CA LYS A 84 -4.45 -12.85 13.70
C LYS A 84 -3.50 -11.78 14.26
N GLY A 85 -3.79 -10.52 13.94
CA GLY A 85 -2.99 -9.36 14.35
C GLY A 85 -1.86 -9.01 13.38
N ASP A 86 -1.60 -9.80 12.33
CA ASP A 86 -0.61 -9.44 11.31
C ASP A 86 -1.10 -8.28 10.42
N MET A 87 -0.14 -7.56 9.87
CA MET A 87 -0.34 -6.60 8.79
C MET A 87 0.08 -7.22 7.47
N TYR A 88 -0.60 -6.87 6.37
CA TYR A 88 -0.36 -7.42 5.03
C TYR A 88 -0.05 -6.31 4.02
N ASN A 89 1.00 -6.49 3.22
CA ASN A 89 1.34 -5.62 2.10
C ASN A 89 1.08 -6.36 0.77
N PRO A 90 0.13 -5.91 -0.06
CA PRO A 90 -0.27 -6.59 -1.30
C PRO A 90 0.65 -6.30 -2.51
N TYR A 91 1.65 -5.42 -2.38
CA TYR A 91 2.45 -4.94 -3.51
C TYR A 91 3.75 -5.72 -3.76
N THR A 92 4.14 -6.60 -2.86
CA THR A 92 5.43 -7.33 -2.94
C THR A 92 5.59 -8.12 -4.24
N ASP A 93 4.53 -8.79 -4.70
CA ASP A 93 4.58 -9.58 -5.94
C ASP A 93 4.63 -8.68 -7.19
N MET A 94 4.05 -7.48 -7.13
CA MET A 94 4.17 -6.47 -8.19
C MET A 94 5.61 -5.96 -8.28
N LEU A 95 6.24 -5.64 -7.14
CA LEU A 95 7.64 -5.22 -7.10
C LEU A 95 8.56 -6.28 -7.71
N LYS A 96 8.39 -7.56 -7.35
CA LYS A 96 9.14 -8.68 -7.91
C LYS A 96 8.92 -8.85 -9.43
N ALA A 97 7.77 -8.48 -9.92
CA ALA A 97 7.44 -8.51 -11.34
C ALA A 97 7.94 -7.26 -12.10
N GLY A 98 8.67 -6.35 -11.45
CA GLY A 98 9.27 -5.16 -12.05
C GLY A 98 8.31 -3.97 -12.19
N PHE A 99 7.16 -3.98 -11.51
CA PHE A 99 6.27 -2.83 -11.45
C PHE A 99 6.73 -1.84 -10.39
N GLY A 100 6.41 -0.55 -10.59
CA GLY A 100 6.68 0.51 -9.64
C GLY A 100 5.68 1.65 -9.73
N SER A 101 5.45 2.33 -8.61
CA SER A 101 4.68 3.57 -8.56
C SER A 101 5.52 4.78 -8.98
N LEU A 102 6.85 4.68 -8.84
CA LEU A 102 7.81 5.69 -9.32
C LEU A 102 9.05 5.03 -9.92
N ALA A 103 9.81 5.84 -10.67
CA ALA A 103 11.12 5.41 -11.19
C ALA A 103 12.20 6.44 -10.87
N TYR A 104 13.36 5.94 -10.45
CA TYR A 104 14.56 6.73 -10.21
C TYR A 104 15.80 5.99 -10.71
N GLY A 105 16.61 6.63 -11.58
CA GLY A 105 17.80 6.02 -12.18
C GLY A 105 17.49 4.68 -12.87
N ASP A 106 16.36 4.61 -13.61
CA ASP A 106 15.82 3.44 -14.30
C ASP A 106 15.40 2.26 -13.38
N ALA A 107 15.49 2.43 -12.07
CA ALA A 107 14.94 1.49 -11.11
C ALA A 107 13.48 1.85 -10.77
N TRP A 108 12.59 0.87 -10.89
CA TRP A 108 11.18 1.00 -10.48
C TRP A 108 11.01 0.56 -9.03
N ASN A 109 10.39 1.43 -8.24
CA ASN A 109 10.13 1.21 -6.80
C ASN A 109 8.64 1.38 -6.51
N ILE A 110 8.15 0.75 -5.44
CA ILE A 110 6.78 0.94 -4.93
C ILE A 110 6.88 1.58 -3.55
N PHE A 111 6.97 2.92 -3.52
CA PHE A 111 7.01 3.67 -2.26
C PHE A 111 5.61 3.98 -1.72
N ASP A 112 4.64 4.02 -2.63
CA ASP A 112 3.24 4.21 -2.30
C ASP A 112 2.64 2.87 -1.89
N ASN A 113 2.31 2.74 -0.62
CA ASN A 113 1.86 1.48 -0.03
C ASN A 113 0.46 1.63 0.58
N ILE A 114 -0.33 0.58 0.51
CA ILE A 114 -1.57 0.38 1.27
C ILE A 114 -1.42 -0.95 2.00
N VAL A 115 -1.09 -0.88 3.27
CA VAL A 115 -0.89 -2.02 4.16
C VAL A 115 -2.14 -2.17 5.03
N MET A 116 -2.63 -3.38 5.22
CA MET A 116 -3.88 -3.62 5.93
C MET A 116 -3.76 -4.72 6.96
N SER A 117 -4.66 -4.72 7.95
CA SER A 117 -4.75 -5.79 8.94
C SER A 117 -5.24 -7.11 8.34
N GLU A 118 -4.84 -8.22 8.94
CA GLU A 118 -5.20 -9.58 8.53
C GLU A 118 -6.71 -9.79 8.41
N ASN A 119 -7.49 -9.28 9.37
CA ASN A 119 -8.93 -9.42 9.38
C ASN A 119 -9.62 -8.77 8.16
N LEU A 120 -9.04 -7.69 7.60
CA LEU A 120 -9.50 -7.11 6.34
C LEU A 120 -8.95 -7.88 5.13
N ALA A 121 -7.68 -8.27 5.16
CA ALA A 121 -7.04 -8.96 4.04
C ALA A 121 -7.67 -10.33 3.77
N LYS A 122 -8.00 -11.09 4.82
CA LYS A 122 -8.63 -12.42 4.75
C LYS A 122 -10.16 -12.40 4.86
N GLY A 123 -10.77 -11.29 5.29
CA GLY A 123 -12.18 -11.28 5.65
C GLY A 123 -12.49 -12.19 6.86
N SER A 124 -11.51 -12.34 7.77
CA SER A 124 -11.66 -13.23 8.92
C SER A 124 -12.65 -12.73 9.96
N THR A 125 -12.97 -11.42 9.93
CA THR A 125 -14.04 -10.81 10.72
C THR A 125 -14.84 -9.87 9.82
N GLY A 126 -16.16 -9.99 9.84
CA GLY A 126 -17.05 -9.11 9.11
C GLY A 126 -17.30 -9.51 7.64
N LYS A 127 -17.71 -8.54 6.83
CA LYS A 127 -18.23 -8.75 5.47
C LYS A 127 -17.21 -8.41 4.37
N LEU A 128 -16.21 -7.57 4.67
CA LEU A 128 -15.27 -7.07 3.68
C LEU A 128 -14.00 -7.92 3.61
N GLN A 129 -13.58 -8.25 2.42
CA GLN A 129 -12.35 -8.99 2.14
C GLN A 129 -11.59 -8.37 0.96
N LEU A 130 -10.25 -8.35 1.06
CA LEU A 130 -9.38 -7.98 -0.06
C LEU A 130 -9.56 -8.94 -1.22
N GLN A 131 -9.69 -8.39 -2.43
CA GLN A 131 -9.73 -9.19 -3.66
C GLN A 131 -8.81 -8.61 -4.73
N LYS A 132 -8.52 -9.43 -5.72
CA LYS A 132 -7.84 -8.96 -6.93
C LYS A 132 -8.84 -8.19 -7.80
N ALA A 133 -8.41 -7.07 -8.37
CA ALA A 133 -9.22 -6.37 -9.37
C ALA A 133 -9.48 -7.29 -10.58
N PRO A 134 -10.61 -7.14 -11.28
CA PRO A 134 -10.91 -7.94 -12.48
C PRO A 134 -9.74 -7.91 -13.48
N GLY A 135 -9.30 -9.10 -13.91
CA GLY A 135 -8.17 -9.26 -14.83
C GLY A 135 -6.78 -9.10 -14.22
N SER A 136 -6.66 -8.75 -12.93
CA SER A 136 -5.37 -8.62 -12.26
C SER A 136 -4.87 -9.96 -11.70
N LYS A 137 -3.55 -10.17 -11.78
CA LYS A 137 -2.85 -11.26 -11.08
C LYS A 137 -2.49 -10.89 -9.63
N PHE A 138 -2.52 -9.59 -9.29
CA PHE A 138 -2.07 -9.01 -8.03
C PHE A 138 -3.24 -8.51 -7.19
N TYR A 139 -3.05 -8.44 -5.89
CA TYR A 139 -4.00 -7.81 -4.95
C TYR A 139 -3.86 -6.29 -4.91
N GLY A 140 -2.62 -5.80 -5.05
CA GLY A 140 -2.35 -4.38 -5.26
C GLY A 140 -2.55 -4.01 -6.74
N ASN A 141 -2.71 -2.72 -7.00
CA ASN A 141 -2.80 -2.15 -8.34
C ASN A 141 -2.07 -0.81 -8.39
N ILE A 142 -1.40 -0.53 -9.51
CA ILE A 142 -0.80 0.77 -9.82
C ILE A 142 -1.65 1.37 -10.94
N PHE A 143 -2.29 2.50 -10.65
CA PHE A 143 -3.14 3.19 -11.60
C PHE A 143 -2.29 4.01 -12.57
N LYS A 144 -2.04 3.43 -13.75
CA LYS A 144 -1.19 4.04 -14.78
C LYS A 144 -2.00 4.25 -16.05
N GLN A 145 -2.30 5.51 -16.38
CA GLN A 145 -3.02 5.91 -17.58
C GLN A 145 -2.10 6.61 -18.57
N ARG A 146 -2.40 6.54 -19.87
CA ARG A 146 -1.57 7.13 -20.94
C ARG A 146 -1.28 8.61 -20.76
N TYR A 147 -2.22 9.38 -20.18
CA TYR A 147 -2.06 10.81 -19.92
C TYR A 147 -1.16 11.11 -18.72
N MET A 148 -0.90 10.14 -17.86
CA MET A 148 -0.04 10.27 -16.67
C MET A 148 1.41 9.92 -16.96
N VAL A 149 1.74 9.53 -18.20
CA VAL A 149 3.04 8.97 -18.56
C VAL A 149 3.80 9.95 -19.44
N GLN A 150 5.09 10.17 -19.11
CA GLN A 150 6.03 10.89 -19.94
C GLN A 150 6.17 10.19 -21.30
N LYS A 151 5.86 10.90 -22.39
CA LYS A 151 5.78 10.30 -23.73
C LYS A 151 7.11 10.23 -24.45
N GLU A 152 8.01 11.19 -24.15
CA GLU A 152 9.25 11.41 -24.90
C GLU A 152 10.42 11.74 -23.97
N GLY A 153 11.64 11.76 -24.53
CA GLY A 153 12.85 12.12 -23.84
C GLY A 153 13.41 11.03 -22.92
N GLN A 154 14.39 11.39 -22.10
CA GLN A 154 15.13 10.52 -21.21
C GLN A 154 14.23 9.75 -20.22
N TYR A 155 13.13 10.36 -19.79
CA TYR A 155 12.20 9.78 -18.79
C TYR A 155 10.93 9.20 -19.45
N LYS A 156 11.01 8.80 -20.72
CA LYS A 156 9.89 8.14 -21.41
C LYS A 156 9.41 6.92 -20.62
N GLY A 157 8.12 6.86 -20.33
CA GLY A 157 7.50 5.77 -19.56
C GLY A 157 7.34 6.05 -18.07
N TYR A 158 8.04 7.06 -17.53
CA TYR A 158 7.93 7.49 -16.13
C TYR A 158 6.63 8.28 -15.89
N PRO A 159 6.24 8.48 -14.62
CA PRO A 159 5.17 9.42 -14.31
C PRO A 159 5.47 10.81 -14.88
N LEU A 160 4.46 11.44 -15.47
CA LEU A 160 4.57 12.80 -15.99
C LEU A 160 4.50 13.76 -14.81
N ARG A 161 5.64 14.32 -14.46
CA ARG A 161 5.82 15.24 -13.32
C ARG A 161 5.17 16.60 -13.58
N THR A 162 4.71 17.23 -12.52
CA THR A 162 4.25 18.63 -12.58
C THR A 162 5.41 19.57 -12.90
N TYR A 163 6.58 19.33 -12.25
CA TYR A 163 7.80 20.11 -12.45
C TYR A 163 9.02 19.20 -12.58
N VAL A 164 10.00 19.66 -13.37
CA VAL A 164 11.39 19.15 -13.38
C VAL A 164 12.30 20.35 -13.09
N GLY A 165 12.89 20.38 -11.91
CA GLY A 165 13.50 21.59 -11.38
C GLY A 165 12.45 22.72 -11.31
N ASN A 166 12.75 23.88 -11.94
CA ASN A 166 11.83 25.03 -12.01
C ASN A 166 10.93 25.02 -13.26
N ASN A 167 11.04 24.01 -14.13
CA ASN A 167 10.31 23.95 -15.38
C ASN A 167 8.99 23.19 -15.21
N PHE A 168 7.87 23.86 -15.48
CA PHE A 168 6.54 23.26 -15.50
C PHE A 168 6.39 22.28 -16.66
N GLN A 169 5.98 21.05 -16.40
CA GLN A 169 5.81 19.99 -17.38
C GLN A 169 4.34 19.67 -17.68
N GLY A 170 3.41 20.24 -16.93
CA GLY A 170 1.98 19.99 -17.10
C GLY A 170 1.50 18.60 -16.64
N GLY A 171 2.32 17.89 -15.90
CA GLY A 171 1.95 16.58 -15.34
C GLY A 171 1.27 16.68 -13.98
N PHE A 172 0.97 15.52 -13.40
CA PHE A 172 0.15 15.40 -12.18
C PHE A 172 0.99 15.11 -10.94
N SER A 173 1.95 14.18 -11.05
CA SER A 173 2.78 13.72 -9.94
C SER A 173 3.99 12.97 -10.49
N ASP A 174 5.03 12.84 -9.69
CA ASP A 174 6.17 11.96 -9.95
C ASP A 174 5.95 10.52 -9.48
N HIS A 175 4.75 10.23 -8.94
CA HIS A 175 4.30 8.90 -8.59
C HIS A 175 2.98 8.56 -9.32
N PHE A 176 2.78 7.28 -9.64
CA PHE A 176 1.48 6.75 -10.04
C PHE A 176 0.67 6.40 -8.79
N PRO A 177 -0.65 6.72 -8.75
CA PRO A 177 -1.50 6.29 -7.65
C PRO A 177 -1.55 4.77 -7.51
N VAL A 178 -1.65 4.31 -6.28
CA VAL A 178 -1.87 2.89 -5.97
C VAL A 178 -3.27 2.66 -5.44
N SER A 179 -3.81 1.45 -5.63
CA SER A 179 -5.12 1.08 -5.14
C SER A 179 -5.20 -0.39 -4.76
N VAL A 180 -6.22 -0.74 -4.00
CA VAL A 180 -6.64 -2.10 -3.67
C VAL A 180 -8.15 -2.21 -3.87
N SER A 181 -8.63 -3.43 -4.10
CA SER A 181 -10.06 -3.72 -4.25
C SER A 181 -10.54 -4.59 -3.11
N TYR A 182 -11.75 -4.32 -2.63
CA TYR A 182 -12.44 -5.13 -1.63
C TYR A 182 -13.77 -5.62 -2.19
N THR A 183 -14.22 -6.77 -1.71
CA THR A 183 -15.54 -7.31 -1.99
C THR A 183 -16.26 -7.66 -0.70
N HIS A 184 -17.59 -7.69 -0.76
CA HIS A 184 -18.38 -8.29 0.29
C HIS A 184 -18.29 -9.82 0.22
N LEU A 185 -18.13 -10.46 1.36
CA LEU A 185 -18.43 -11.86 1.52
C LEU A 185 -19.96 -12.00 1.52
N THR A 186 -20.54 -12.16 0.34
CA THR A 186 -21.94 -12.57 0.26
C THR A 186 -22.04 -14.00 0.76
N LEU A 187 -22.81 -14.24 1.84
CA LEU A 187 -23.27 -15.59 2.14
C LEU A 187 -23.95 -16.14 0.89
N PRO A 188 -23.69 -17.40 0.49
CA PRO A 188 -24.43 -17.99 -0.60
C PRO A 188 -25.92 -17.87 -0.24
N THR A 189 -26.67 -17.15 -1.03
CA THR A 189 -28.12 -17.19 -0.98
C THR A 189 -28.49 -18.62 -1.35
N ASN A 190 -28.83 -19.42 -0.35
CA ASN A 190 -29.55 -20.64 -0.59
C ASN A 190 -30.88 -20.25 -1.23
N SER A 191 -30.90 -20.18 -2.55
CA SER A 191 -32.16 -20.24 -3.29
C SER A 191 -32.68 -21.67 -3.09
N LEU A 192 -33.43 -21.85 -2.03
CA LEU A 192 -34.37 -22.95 -1.94
C LEU A 192 -35.45 -22.68 -2.98
N VAL A 193 -35.38 -23.37 -4.10
CA VAL A 193 -36.48 -23.59 -5.02
C VAL A 193 -37.10 -24.93 -4.65
#